data_7569e7866fa2293c1004c824039c38ec
#
_entry.id   7569e7866fa2293c1004c824039c38ec
#
_cell.length_a   1.000
_cell.length_b   1.000
_cell.length_c   1.000
_cell.angle_alpha   90.00
_cell.angle_beta   90.00
_cell.angle_gamma   90.00
#
_symmetry.space_group_name_H-M   'P 1'
#
loop_
_entity.id
_entity.type
_entity.pdbx_description
1 polymer ?
#
loop_
_entity_poly.entity_id
_entity_poly.type
_entity_poly.pdbx_seq_one_letter_code
_entity_poly.pdbx_strand_id
1 'polypeptide(L)'
;MPENRNLTNGLGCDGKGTVCIDTYRVLDCCRDRDCFENARVYLSAFGEEILANATNVRTRNATLLWAYVGVDEVPFNGGFYQITVRYYILIECEACLGLGKRQNFAGIAVAEKDVILYGGEGRAVSYSSSPENDYCGIGNLDTAGNNDPVAYVETVDPVILGSKVECACNCGCTCTANEAIDFPDNIRERLDGEIVQSNEGLHLYVSLGIFSVVRIQRPAQLLIQATDY
;
A
#
# COMPACT_ATOMS: atom_id res chain seq x y z
N MET A 1 4.25 -40.39 35.48
CA MET A 1 3.07 -39.68 36.00
C MET A 1 3.35 -38.20 35.76
N PRO A 2 2.60 -37.50 34.92
CA PRO A 2 2.83 -36.04 34.80
C PRO A 2 2.16 -35.35 35.95
N GLU A 3 2.94 -34.52 36.66
CA GLU A 3 2.45 -33.63 37.72
C GLU A 3 1.44 -32.63 37.15
N ASN A 4 0.23 -32.77 37.67
CA ASN A 4 -0.86 -31.83 37.43
C ASN A 4 -0.57 -30.55 38.22
N ARG A 5 0.06 -29.57 37.60
CA ARG A 5 0.21 -28.23 38.21
C ARG A 5 -1.14 -27.53 38.16
N ASN A 6 -1.92 -27.70 39.19
CA ASN A 6 -3.06 -26.85 39.48
C ASN A 6 -2.57 -25.40 39.66
N LEU A 7 -2.72 -24.62 38.57
CA LEU A 7 -2.67 -23.15 38.67
C LEU A 7 -3.99 -22.68 39.30
N THR A 8 -4.10 -22.87 40.63
CA THR A 8 -5.10 -22.16 41.43
C THR A 8 -4.62 -20.73 41.57
N ASN A 9 -5.03 -19.87 40.63
CA ASN A 9 -4.89 -18.43 40.81
C ASN A 9 -5.72 -18.02 42.02
N GLY A 10 -5.03 -17.58 43.10
CA GLY A 10 -5.67 -16.92 44.21
C GLY A 10 -6.42 -15.69 43.69
N LEU A 11 -7.74 -15.74 43.79
CA LEU A 11 -8.58 -14.58 43.64
C LEU A 11 -8.21 -13.60 44.75
N GLY A 12 -7.38 -12.61 44.41
CA GLY A 12 -7.24 -11.42 45.26
C GLY A 12 -8.56 -10.68 45.26
N CYS A 13 -8.98 -10.20 46.42
CA CYS A 13 -10.25 -9.52 46.63
C CYS A 13 -10.44 -8.18 45.92
N ASP A 14 -9.61 -7.87 44.91
CA ASP A 14 -9.64 -6.57 44.22
C ASP A 14 -10.33 -6.61 42.86
N GLY A 15 -10.99 -7.70 42.46
CA GLY A 15 -11.73 -7.75 41.17
C GLY A 15 -10.88 -7.59 39.93
N LYS A 16 -9.56 -7.58 40.06
CA LYS A 16 -8.62 -7.50 38.93
C LYS A 16 -8.06 -8.87 38.62
N GLY A 17 -8.48 -9.46 37.56
CA GLY A 17 -7.96 -10.72 37.00
C GLY A 17 -6.88 -10.47 35.94
N THR A 18 -5.93 -11.40 35.82
CA THR A 18 -5.01 -11.42 34.66
C THR A 18 -5.65 -12.24 33.59
N VAL A 19 -5.86 -11.65 32.43
CA VAL A 19 -6.48 -12.29 31.26
C VAL A 19 -5.44 -12.38 30.13
N CYS A 20 -5.39 -13.53 29.46
CA CYS A 20 -4.62 -13.70 28.25
C CYS A 20 -5.48 -13.26 27.07
N ILE A 21 -4.95 -12.39 26.23
CA ILE A 21 -5.61 -11.94 25.00
C ILE A 21 -4.74 -12.23 23.79
N ASP A 22 -5.39 -12.65 22.70
CA ASP A 22 -4.76 -12.72 21.38
C ASP A 22 -4.91 -11.37 20.69
N THR A 23 -3.80 -10.84 20.20
CA THR A 23 -3.75 -9.52 19.57
C THR A 23 -2.58 -9.43 18.60
N TYR A 24 -2.41 -8.26 17.97
CA TYR A 24 -1.23 -7.96 17.16
C TYR A 24 -0.29 -7.02 17.92
N ARG A 25 0.98 -7.39 17.96
CA ARG A 25 2.04 -6.55 18.50
C ARG A 25 2.77 -5.84 17.35
N VAL A 26 2.79 -4.52 17.39
CA VAL A 26 3.65 -3.71 16.52
C VAL A 26 5.09 -3.92 16.96
N LEU A 27 5.93 -4.36 16.01
CA LEU A 27 7.35 -4.63 16.27
C LEU A 27 8.21 -3.44 15.88
N ASP A 28 7.87 -2.79 14.76
CA ASP A 28 8.58 -1.62 14.27
C ASP A 28 7.65 -0.73 13.44
N CYS A 29 8.01 0.55 13.30
CA CYS A 29 7.26 1.50 12.48
C CYS A 29 8.14 2.64 11.98
N CYS A 30 7.81 3.13 10.77
CA CYS A 30 8.43 4.29 10.16
C CYS A 30 7.37 5.35 9.83
N ARG A 31 7.71 6.63 10.04
CA ARG A 31 6.90 7.78 9.64
C ARG A 31 7.67 8.58 8.60
N ASP A 32 7.13 8.66 7.41
CA ASP A 32 7.80 9.30 6.30
C ASP A 32 6.99 10.47 5.72
N ARG A 33 7.74 11.41 5.17
CA ARG A 33 7.25 12.51 4.35
C ARG A 33 8.02 12.46 3.04
N ASP A 34 7.47 11.70 2.11
CA ASP A 34 8.12 11.43 0.84
C ASP A 34 7.74 12.50 -0.18
N CYS A 35 8.72 12.87 -1.00
CA CYS A 35 8.51 13.69 -2.18
C CYS A 35 8.82 12.85 -3.41
N PHE A 36 7.78 12.53 -4.18
CA PHE A 36 7.90 11.82 -5.45
C PHE A 36 7.94 12.84 -6.58
N GLU A 37 9.13 13.06 -7.11
CA GLU A 37 9.32 14.00 -8.19
C GLU A 37 9.06 13.36 -9.55
N ASN A 38 8.39 14.10 -10.44
CA ASN A 38 8.16 13.69 -11.81
C ASN A 38 7.46 12.33 -11.95
N ALA A 39 6.50 12.01 -11.07
CA ALA A 39 5.65 10.85 -11.27
C ALA A 39 4.81 11.03 -12.54
N ARG A 40 4.88 10.06 -13.47
CA ARG A 40 4.10 10.09 -14.70
C ARG A 40 2.62 9.90 -14.37
N VAL A 41 1.78 10.70 -15.00
CA VAL A 41 0.32 10.55 -14.96
C VAL A 41 -0.13 9.78 -16.20
N TYR A 42 -0.67 8.62 -16.01
CA TYR A 42 -1.20 7.76 -17.06
C TYR A 42 -2.65 8.16 -17.34
N LEU A 43 -2.93 8.46 -18.60
CA LEU A 43 -4.21 8.97 -19.06
C LEU A 43 -4.99 7.91 -19.85
N SER A 44 -6.30 8.10 -19.98
CA SER A 44 -7.09 7.40 -20.98
C SER A 44 -6.85 7.99 -22.37
N ALA A 45 -7.29 7.32 -23.42
CA ALA A 45 -7.21 7.84 -24.80
C ALA A 45 -7.84 9.23 -24.91
N PHE A 46 -8.96 9.47 -24.21
CA PHE A 46 -9.62 10.78 -24.13
C PHE A 46 -8.71 11.83 -23.44
N GLY A 47 -8.05 11.46 -22.34
CA GLY A 47 -7.12 12.34 -21.63
C GLY A 47 -5.90 12.72 -22.48
N GLU A 48 -5.35 11.76 -23.24
CA GLU A 48 -4.24 11.97 -24.18
C GLU A 48 -4.64 12.96 -25.29
N GLU A 49 -5.85 12.82 -25.85
CA GLU A 49 -6.37 13.76 -26.88
C GLU A 49 -6.50 15.18 -26.32
N ILE A 50 -7.01 15.32 -25.10
CA ILE A 50 -7.11 16.63 -24.43
C ILE A 50 -5.71 17.21 -24.22
N LEU A 51 -4.77 16.40 -23.70
CA LEU A 51 -3.40 16.84 -23.41
C LEU A 51 -2.70 17.33 -24.68
N ALA A 52 -2.86 16.63 -25.81
CA ALA A 52 -2.26 16.98 -27.09
C ALA A 52 -2.77 18.32 -27.65
N ASN A 53 -4.03 18.68 -27.36
CA ASN A 53 -4.66 19.92 -27.85
C ASN A 53 -4.65 21.06 -26.80
N ALA A 54 -4.10 20.83 -25.61
CA ALA A 54 -4.10 21.80 -24.55
C ALA A 54 -3.01 22.84 -24.74
N THR A 55 -3.34 24.12 -24.54
CA THR A 55 -2.37 25.23 -24.45
C THR A 55 -1.77 25.34 -23.05
N ASN A 56 -2.51 24.90 -22.03
CA ASN A 56 -2.08 24.89 -20.64
C ASN A 56 -2.86 23.82 -19.88
N VAL A 57 -2.20 23.14 -18.93
CA VAL A 57 -2.80 22.14 -18.06
C VAL A 57 -2.57 22.54 -16.61
N ARG A 58 -3.60 22.45 -15.79
CA ARG A 58 -3.56 22.67 -14.36
C ARG A 58 -4.02 21.42 -13.64
N THR A 59 -3.20 20.93 -12.71
CA THR A 59 -3.61 19.91 -11.75
C THR A 59 -4.44 20.57 -10.65
N ARG A 60 -5.58 19.96 -10.30
CA ARG A 60 -6.56 20.48 -9.34
C ARG A 60 -6.49 19.76 -8.01
N ASN A 61 -6.52 18.45 -8.07
CA ASN A 61 -6.62 17.61 -6.90
C ASN A 61 -5.84 16.31 -7.09
N ALA A 62 -5.39 15.72 -5.98
CA ALA A 62 -4.80 14.39 -5.93
C ALA A 62 -5.51 13.60 -4.84
N THR A 63 -6.10 12.46 -5.20
CA THR A 63 -6.82 11.58 -4.29
C THR A 63 -6.20 10.20 -4.32
N LEU A 64 -5.88 9.65 -3.16
CA LEU A 64 -5.40 8.28 -3.07
C LEU A 64 -6.54 7.30 -3.32
N LEU A 65 -6.42 6.50 -4.39
CA LEU A 65 -7.41 5.47 -4.71
C LEU A 65 -7.15 4.17 -3.95
N TRP A 66 -5.89 3.76 -3.92
CA TRP A 66 -5.47 2.49 -3.32
C TRP A 66 -3.97 2.46 -3.09
N ALA A 67 -3.53 1.60 -2.16
CA ALA A 67 -2.13 1.29 -1.94
C ALA A 67 -1.93 -0.23 -1.90
N TYR A 68 -0.99 -0.72 -2.71
CA TYR A 68 -0.47 -2.08 -2.58
C TYR A 68 0.62 -2.11 -1.52
N VAL A 69 0.63 -3.15 -0.70
CA VAL A 69 1.64 -3.35 0.33
C VAL A 69 2.19 -4.77 0.20
N GLY A 70 3.44 -4.87 -0.22
CA GLY A 70 4.21 -6.11 -0.26
C GLY A 70 5.10 -6.25 0.96
N VAL A 71 5.37 -7.48 1.39
CA VAL A 71 6.28 -7.77 2.51
C VAL A 71 7.18 -8.93 2.11
N ASP A 72 8.48 -8.68 1.99
CA ASP A 72 9.49 -9.64 1.61
C ASP A 72 10.59 -9.72 2.66
N GLU A 73 11.04 -10.94 2.97
CA GLU A 73 12.15 -11.13 3.91
C GLU A 73 13.47 -10.65 3.28
N VAL A 74 14.23 -9.85 4.03
CA VAL A 74 15.54 -9.38 3.55
C VAL A 74 16.53 -10.54 3.59
N PRO A 75 17.12 -10.95 2.46
CA PRO A 75 18.08 -12.05 2.41
C PRO A 75 19.26 -11.79 3.34
N PHE A 76 19.68 -12.82 4.06
CA PHE A 76 20.84 -12.81 4.99
C PHE A 76 20.73 -11.86 6.18
N ASN A 77 19.57 -11.23 6.41
CA ASN A 77 19.33 -10.34 7.54
C ASN A 77 18.08 -10.79 8.29
N GLY A 78 18.20 -11.84 9.07
CA GLY A 78 17.06 -12.45 9.76
C GLY A 78 16.24 -11.47 10.57
N GLY A 79 14.94 -11.57 10.45
CA GLY A 79 13.97 -10.72 11.16
C GLY A 79 13.73 -9.35 10.55
N PHE A 80 14.44 -8.97 9.49
CA PHE A 80 14.17 -7.75 8.74
C PHE A 80 13.37 -8.05 7.47
N TYR A 81 12.45 -7.16 7.17
CA TYR A 81 11.54 -7.28 6.03
C TYR A 81 11.55 -5.98 5.22
N GLN A 82 11.64 -6.13 3.91
CA GLN A 82 11.41 -5.04 2.97
C GLN A 82 9.91 -4.93 2.74
N ILE A 83 9.38 -3.74 2.96
CA ILE A 83 7.98 -3.41 2.74
C ILE A 83 7.91 -2.49 1.54
N THR A 84 7.35 -3.00 0.44
CA THR A 84 7.12 -2.23 -0.78
C THR A 84 5.72 -1.64 -0.74
N VAL A 85 5.62 -0.32 -0.81
CA VAL A 85 4.34 0.39 -0.86
C VAL A 85 4.20 1.08 -2.20
N ARG A 86 3.17 0.70 -2.96
CA ARG A 86 2.85 1.32 -4.25
C ARG A 86 1.51 2.02 -4.16
N TYR A 87 1.52 3.35 -4.32
CA TYR A 87 0.37 4.22 -4.25
C TYR A 87 -0.21 4.46 -5.63
N TYR A 88 -1.53 4.31 -5.78
CA TYR A 88 -2.29 4.65 -6.99
C TYR A 88 -3.13 5.89 -6.71
N ILE A 89 -2.82 6.99 -7.41
CA ILE A 89 -3.30 8.31 -7.09
C ILE A 89 -4.04 8.90 -8.28
N LEU A 90 -5.31 9.24 -8.11
CA LEU A 90 -6.10 9.95 -9.10
C LEU A 90 -5.67 11.42 -9.11
N ILE A 91 -5.29 11.90 -10.28
CA ILE A 91 -4.93 13.30 -10.53
C ILE A 91 -6.02 13.93 -11.38
N GLU A 92 -6.76 14.86 -10.80
CA GLU A 92 -7.76 15.65 -11.52
C GLU A 92 -7.13 16.88 -12.14
N CYS A 93 -7.37 17.08 -13.42
CA CYS A 93 -6.75 18.13 -14.23
C CYS A 93 -7.79 18.96 -14.95
N GLU A 94 -7.44 20.21 -15.22
CA GLU A 94 -8.15 21.13 -16.07
C GLU A 94 -7.22 21.59 -17.20
N ALA A 95 -7.62 21.34 -18.44
CA ALA A 95 -6.93 21.82 -19.64
C ALA A 95 -7.60 23.08 -20.18
N CYS A 96 -6.79 24.04 -20.61
CA CYS A 96 -7.25 25.16 -21.42
C CYS A 96 -7.04 24.78 -22.90
N LEU A 97 -8.14 24.63 -23.63
CA LEU A 97 -8.15 24.42 -25.09
C LEU A 97 -8.24 25.77 -25.81
N GLY A 98 -8.03 25.77 -27.13
CA GLY A 98 -8.19 26.96 -27.95
C GLY A 98 -9.54 27.66 -27.74
N LEU A 99 -9.59 28.99 -27.93
CA LEU A 99 -10.78 29.84 -27.72
C LEU A 99 -11.27 29.94 -26.28
N GLY A 100 -10.40 29.65 -25.28
CA GLY A 100 -10.75 29.78 -23.86
C GLY A 100 -11.65 28.68 -23.30
N LYS A 101 -11.89 27.62 -24.06
CA LYS A 101 -12.63 26.45 -23.58
C LYS A 101 -11.81 25.70 -22.53
N ARG A 102 -12.46 25.33 -21.45
CA ARG A 102 -11.87 24.51 -20.38
C ARG A 102 -12.46 23.12 -20.43
N GLN A 103 -11.59 22.12 -20.28
CA GLN A 103 -11.97 20.71 -20.27
C GLN A 103 -11.31 20.05 -19.07
N ASN A 104 -12.13 19.33 -18.28
CA ASN A 104 -11.63 18.51 -17.19
C ASN A 104 -11.29 17.12 -17.71
N PHE A 105 -10.24 16.54 -17.16
CA PHE A 105 -9.82 15.17 -17.39
C PHE A 105 -9.10 14.66 -16.17
N ALA A 106 -8.92 13.35 -16.08
CA ALA A 106 -8.22 12.73 -14.97
C ALA A 106 -7.21 11.70 -15.48
N GLY A 107 -6.24 11.39 -14.64
CA GLY A 107 -5.26 10.35 -14.88
C GLY A 107 -4.79 9.73 -13.58
N ILE A 108 -4.01 8.68 -13.67
CA ILE A 108 -3.48 7.95 -12.52
C ILE A 108 -1.98 8.12 -12.46
N ALA A 109 -1.48 8.66 -11.35
CA ALA A 109 -0.07 8.65 -11.00
C ALA A 109 0.24 7.44 -10.11
N VAL A 110 1.42 6.85 -10.32
CA VAL A 110 1.91 5.75 -9.48
C VAL A 110 3.19 6.21 -8.81
N ALA A 111 3.24 6.04 -7.49
CA ALA A 111 4.42 6.30 -6.69
C ALA A 111 4.74 5.06 -5.86
N GLU A 112 6.01 4.71 -5.76
CA GLU A 112 6.45 3.52 -5.04
C GLU A 112 7.58 3.85 -4.10
N LYS A 113 7.60 3.20 -2.93
CA LYS A 113 8.71 3.27 -1.98
C LYS A 113 8.94 1.93 -1.29
N ASP A 114 10.16 1.75 -0.85
CA ASP A 114 10.59 0.63 -0.03
C ASP A 114 11.01 1.11 1.35
N VAL A 115 10.61 0.35 2.38
CA VAL A 115 11.01 0.57 3.76
C VAL A 115 11.46 -0.75 4.36
N ILE A 116 12.58 -0.75 5.09
CA ILE A 116 13.04 -1.94 5.80
C ILE A 116 12.71 -1.78 7.28
N LEU A 117 11.90 -2.71 7.81
CA LEU A 117 11.51 -2.75 9.21
C LEU A 117 11.83 -4.10 9.85
N TYR A 118 12.01 -4.08 11.17
CA TYR A 118 12.22 -5.29 11.94
C TYR A 118 10.89 -5.97 12.27
N GLY A 119 10.62 -7.11 11.64
CA GLY A 119 9.40 -7.91 11.81
C GLY A 119 9.58 -9.13 12.73
N GLY A 120 10.72 -9.26 13.40
CA GLY A 120 11.03 -10.37 14.31
C GLY A 120 11.49 -11.63 13.60
N GLU A 121 12.28 -12.43 14.29
CA GLU A 121 12.80 -13.70 13.81
C GLU A 121 11.83 -14.85 14.11
N GLY A 122 11.98 -15.93 13.35
CA GLY A 122 11.27 -17.19 13.52
C GLY A 122 9.87 -17.21 12.91
N ARG A 123 9.48 -18.42 12.54
CA ARG A 123 8.14 -18.73 12.00
C ARG A 123 7.48 -19.74 12.91
N ALA A 124 6.26 -19.50 13.31
CA ALA A 124 5.40 -20.46 13.96
C ALA A 124 4.21 -20.77 13.05
N VAL A 125 3.86 -22.03 12.96
CA VAL A 125 2.67 -22.46 12.23
C VAL A 125 1.60 -22.81 13.27
N SER A 126 0.42 -22.19 13.15
CA SER A 126 -0.70 -22.42 14.03
C SER A 126 -1.71 -23.32 13.37
N TYR A 127 -2.18 -24.35 14.08
CA TYR A 127 -3.23 -25.22 13.65
C TYR A 127 -4.46 -25.00 14.53
N SER A 128 -5.62 -24.85 13.91
CA SER A 128 -6.90 -24.66 14.60
C SER A 128 -7.73 -25.93 14.52
N SER A 129 -8.53 -26.20 15.56
CA SER A 129 -9.58 -27.22 15.53
C SER A 129 -10.89 -26.75 14.89
N SER A 130 -10.84 -25.63 14.15
CA SER A 130 -12.00 -25.09 13.44
C SER A 130 -12.55 -26.11 12.43
N PRO A 131 -13.87 -26.18 12.21
CA PRO A 131 -14.48 -27.05 11.22
C PRO A 131 -13.97 -26.86 9.78
N GLU A 132 -13.39 -25.71 9.48
CA GLU A 132 -12.75 -25.41 8.20
C GLU A 132 -11.48 -26.24 7.94
N ASN A 133 -10.90 -26.83 9.00
CA ASN A 133 -9.74 -27.72 8.95
C ASN A 133 -10.14 -29.21 9.05
N ASP A 134 -11.30 -29.59 8.51
CA ASP A 134 -11.77 -30.95 8.57
C ASP A 134 -10.84 -31.92 7.81
N TYR A 135 -10.42 -33.00 8.48
CA TYR A 135 -9.48 -33.99 7.97
C TYR A 135 -9.95 -34.67 6.68
N CYS A 136 -11.25 -34.65 6.41
CA CYS A 136 -11.88 -35.22 5.21
C CYS A 136 -12.05 -34.18 4.07
N GLY A 137 -11.81 -32.92 4.32
CA GLY A 137 -11.82 -31.89 3.28
C GLY A 137 -10.48 -31.87 2.55
N ILE A 138 -10.51 -31.79 1.22
CA ILE A 138 -9.36 -31.32 0.43
C ILE A 138 -9.21 -29.82 0.75
N GLY A 139 -8.98 -29.50 2.03
CA GLY A 139 -8.70 -28.16 2.49
C GLY A 139 -7.39 -27.71 1.87
N ASN A 140 -7.38 -26.52 1.31
CA ASN A 140 -6.16 -25.88 0.85
C ASN A 140 -5.12 -25.99 1.97
N LEU A 141 -3.98 -26.58 1.67
CA LEU A 141 -2.82 -26.65 2.56
C LEU A 141 -2.34 -25.26 3.03
N ASP A 142 -2.91 -24.19 2.45
CA ASP A 142 -2.61 -22.78 2.75
C ASP A 142 -3.37 -22.23 3.98
N THR A 143 -4.23 -23.03 4.64
CA THR A 143 -4.99 -22.59 5.83
C THR A 143 -4.26 -22.81 7.16
N ALA A 144 -3.04 -23.31 7.16
CA ALA A 144 -2.21 -23.24 8.34
C ALA A 144 -1.91 -21.78 8.65
N GLY A 145 -2.50 -21.25 9.71
CA GLY A 145 -2.22 -19.87 10.16
C GLY A 145 -0.73 -19.71 10.38
N ASN A 146 -0.10 -18.93 9.52
CA ASN A 146 1.30 -18.58 9.65
C ASN A 146 1.39 -17.32 10.53
N ASN A 147 2.36 -17.26 11.45
CA ASN A 147 2.59 -16.06 12.23
C ASN A 147 3.55 -15.09 11.53
N ASP A 148 3.61 -15.10 10.22
CA ASP A 148 4.41 -14.16 9.45
C ASP A 148 3.99 -12.72 9.76
N PRO A 149 4.94 -11.78 9.71
CA PRO A 149 4.62 -10.39 9.97
C PRO A 149 3.72 -9.81 8.89
N VAL A 150 2.82 -8.94 9.30
CA VAL A 150 1.90 -8.22 8.42
C VAL A 150 2.23 -6.74 8.48
N ALA A 151 2.37 -6.10 7.32
CA ALA A 151 2.58 -4.66 7.23
C ALA A 151 1.27 -3.92 7.03
N TYR A 152 1.18 -2.73 7.63
CA TYR A 152 0.08 -1.80 7.49
C TYR A 152 0.61 -0.43 7.13
N VAL A 153 -0.09 0.24 6.23
CA VAL A 153 0.22 1.60 5.79
C VAL A 153 -0.97 2.49 6.07
N GLU A 154 -0.74 3.53 6.84
CA GLU A 154 -1.68 4.61 7.07
C GLU A 154 -1.17 5.84 6.34
N THR A 155 -2.01 6.46 5.53
CA THR A 155 -1.63 7.64 4.73
C THR A 155 -2.83 8.55 4.55
N VAL A 156 -2.57 9.78 4.15
CA VAL A 156 -3.58 10.77 3.79
C VAL A 156 -3.47 11.08 2.30
N ASP A 157 -4.45 11.78 1.76
CA ASP A 157 -4.41 12.20 0.36
C ASP A 157 -3.13 12.99 0.06
N PRO A 158 -2.48 12.71 -1.09
CA PRO A 158 -1.26 13.38 -1.49
C PRO A 158 -1.45 14.86 -1.74
N VAL A 159 -0.38 15.62 -1.52
CA VAL A 159 -0.34 17.04 -1.87
C VAL A 159 0.40 17.22 -3.19
N ILE A 160 -0.19 17.94 -4.14
CA ILE A 160 0.46 18.30 -5.40
C ILE A 160 1.47 19.42 -5.11
N LEU A 161 2.75 19.14 -5.36
CA LEU A 161 3.85 20.09 -5.20
C LEU A 161 4.16 20.84 -6.50
N GLY A 162 3.88 20.20 -7.64
CA GLY A 162 4.08 20.78 -8.96
C GLY A 162 3.60 19.86 -10.07
N SER A 163 3.46 20.39 -11.27
CA SER A 163 3.15 19.61 -12.47
C SER A 163 3.80 20.23 -13.69
N LYS A 164 4.13 19.38 -14.66
CA LYS A 164 4.70 19.79 -15.95
C LYS A 164 4.22 18.86 -17.06
N VAL A 165 4.17 19.42 -18.27
CA VAL A 165 3.92 18.64 -19.48
C VAL A 165 5.20 18.66 -20.31
N GLU A 166 5.68 17.49 -20.69
CA GLU A 166 6.91 17.34 -21.47
C GLU A 166 6.65 16.40 -22.66
N CYS A 167 7.33 16.66 -23.75
CA CYS A 167 7.35 15.74 -24.87
C CYS A 167 8.23 14.54 -24.53
N ALA A 168 7.76 13.34 -24.81
CA ALA A 168 8.60 12.16 -24.70
C ALA A 168 9.83 12.33 -25.59
N CYS A 169 11.02 12.39 -24.97
CA CYS A 169 12.27 12.49 -25.71
C CYS A 169 12.51 11.20 -26.50
N ASN A 170 12.51 11.31 -27.80
CA ASN A 170 13.00 10.26 -28.72
C ASN A 170 14.55 10.29 -28.78
N CYS A 171 15.22 10.71 -27.71
CA CYS A 171 16.67 10.60 -27.62
C CYS A 171 16.97 9.12 -27.32
N GLY A 172 17.81 8.49 -28.13
CA GLY A 172 18.26 7.10 -27.94
C GLY A 172 19.09 6.86 -26.65
N CYS A 173 18.87 7.67 -25.63
CA CYS A 173 19.29 7.43 -24.29
C CYS A 173 18.44 6.29 -23.73
N THR A 174 19.04 5.25 -23.19
CA THR A 174 18.41 4.22 -22.36
C THR A 174 17.86 4.85 -21.06
N CYS A 175 16.97 5.82 -21.21
CA CYS A 175 16.16 6.29 -20.10
C CYS A 175 15.20 5.15 -19.81
N THR A 176 15.49 4.40 -18.75
CA THR A 176 14.73 3.32 -18.13
C THR A 176 13.53 2.89 -18.94
N ALA A 177 13.63 1.71 -19.57
CA ALA A 177 12.49 1.06 -20.19
C ALA A 177 11.35 1.16 -19.15
N ASN A 178 10.35 1.99 -19.43
CA ASN A 178 9.18 2.04 -18.59
C ASN A 178 8.55 0.66 -18.73
N GLU A 179 8.79 -0.19 -17.75
CA GLU A 179 8.06 -1.43 -17.62
C GLU A 179 6.58 -1.07 -17.59
N ALA A 180 5.80 -1.76 -18.43
CA ALA A 180 4.37 -1.54 -18.45
C ALA A 180 3.82 -1.77 -17.05
N ILE A 181 3.20 -0.74 -16.47
CA ILE A 181 2.58 -0.85 -15.16
C ILE A 181 1.31 -1.66 -15.29
N ASP A 182 1.23 -2.72 -14.52
CA ASP A 182 -0.02 -3.47 -14.38
C ASP A 182 -0.93 -2.74 -13.39
N PHE A 183 -2.02 -2.18 -13.91
CA PHE A 183 -3.02 -1.50 -13.11
C PHE A 183 -4.09 -2.51 -12.68
N PRO A 184 -4.39 -2.61 -11.38
CA PRO A 184 -5.52 -3.41 -10.89
C PRO A 184 -6.85 -2.97 -11.52
N ASP A 185 -7.79 -3.89 -11.71
CA ASP A 185 -9.06 -3.61 -12.39
C ASP A 185 -9.86 -2.52 -11.68
N ASN A 186 -9.89 -2.52 -10.35
CA ASN A 186 -10.54 -1.50 -9.54
C ASN A 186 -9.96 -0.08 -9.75
N ILE A 187 -8.72 0.03 -10.23
CA ILE A 187 -8.07 1.29 -10.58
C ILE A 187 -8.42 1.68 -12.02
N ARG A 188 -8.40 0.70 -12.94
CA ARG A 188 -8.77 0.94 -14.36
C ARG A 188 -10.18 1.51 -14.49
N GLU A 189 -11.12 1.00 -13.71
CA GLU A 189 -12.53 1.44 -13.70
C GLU A 189 -12.74 2.89 -13.23
N ARG A 190 -11.71 3.53 -12.65
CA ARG A 190 -11.77 4.93 -12.19
C ARG A 190 -11.54 5.96 -13.30
N LEU A 191 -11.07 5.54 -14.46
CA LEU A 191 -10.90 6.40 -15.62
C LEU A 191 -11.97 6.10 -16.68
N ASP A 192 -12.35 7.14 -17.41
CA ASP A 192 -13.23 7.01 -18.57
C ASP A 192 -12.42 6.42 -19.76
N GLY A 193 -12.37 5.09 -19.86
CA GLY A 193 -11.69 4.36 -20.91
C GLY A 193 -10.38 3.69 -20.48
N GLU A 194 -9.76 2.98 -21.43
CA GLU A 194 -8.52 2.25 -21.19
C GLU A 194 -7.33 3.19 -20.97
N ILE A 195 -6.45 2.80 -20.02
CA ILE A 195 -5.23 3.54 -19.71
C ILE A 195 -4.22 3.35 -20.83
N VAL A 196 -3.75 4.45 -21.39
CA VAL A 196 -2.74 4.45 -22.46
C VAL A 196 -1.35 4.50 -21.83
N GLN A 197 -0.51 3.53 -22.20
CA GLN A 197 0.87 3.44 -21.75
C GLN A 197 1.87 3.71 -22.91
N SER A 198 1.50 4.61 -23.83
CA SER A 198 2.40 5.01 -24.90
C SER A 198 3.63 5.75 -24.36
N ASN A 199 4.77 5.53 -24.97
CA ASN A 199 5.99 6.30 -24.71
C ASN A 199 6.17 7.44 -25.73
N GLU A 200 5.19 7.70 -26.58
CA GLU A 200 5.21 8.76 -27.60
C GLU A 200 4.26 9.90 -27.21
N GLY A 201 4.57 11.09 -27.68
CA GLY A 201 3.71 12.25 -27.51
C GLY A 201 4.03 13.09 -26.27
N LEU A 202 3.01 13.79 -25.78
CA LEU A 202 3.11 14.64 -24.59
C LEU A 202 2.73 13.81 -23.35
N HIS A 203 3.53 13.95 -22.31
CA HIS A 203 3.25 13.32 -21.02
C HIS A 203 3.09 14.36 -19.92
N LEU A 204 2.12 14.11 -19.05
CA LEU A 204 1.91 14.88 -17.85
C LEU A 204 2.70 14.22 -16.70
N TYR A 205 3.49 15.03 -16.01
CA TYR A 205 4.21 14.64 -14.80
C TYR A 205 3.74 15.48 -13.62
N VAL A 206 3.69 14.88 -12.45
CA VAL A 206 3.36 15.55 -11.19
C VAL A 206 4.43 15.25 -10.15
N SER A 207 4.69 16.22 -9.29
CA SER A 207 5.46 16.02 -8.07
C SER A 207 4.50 16.00 -6.91
N LEU A 208 4.58 14.94 -6.09
CA LEU A 208 3.63 14.63 -5.03
C LEU A 208 4.35 14.54 -3.69
N GLY A 209 3.78 15.18 -2.68
CA GLY A 209 4.14 14.96 -1.28
C GLY A 209 3.18 13.95 -0.65
N ILE A 210 3.71 12.86 -0.10
CA ILE A 210 2.91 11.83 0.58
C ILE A 210 3.41 11.72 2.02
N PHE A 211 2.48 11.81 2.96
CA PHE A 211 2.75 11.48 4.36
C PHE A 211 2.19 10.09 4.65
N SER A 212 3.04 9.20 5.17
CA SER A 212 2.64 7.84 5.51
C SER A 212 3.28 7.35 6.81
N VAL A 213 2.57 6.43 7.46
CA VAL A 213 3.07 5.64 8.58
C VAL A 213 3.02 4.18 8.16
N VAL A 214 4.18 3.57 8.07
CA VAL A 214 4.33 2.14 7.79
C VAL A 214 4.66 1.43 9.07
N ARG A 215 3.91 0.40 9.43
CA ARG A 215 4.18 -0.43 10.62
C ARG A 215 4.14 -1.90 10.25
N ILE A 216 4.97 -2.68 10.94
CA ILE A 216 5.00 -4.14 10.84
C ILE A 216 4.58 -4.75 12.16
N GLN A 217 3.72 -5.75 12.13
CA GLN A 217 3.18 -6.39 13.32
C GLN A 217 3.05 -7.89 13.15
N ARG A 218 3.04 -8.61 14.27
CA ARG A 218 2.80 -10.07 14.34
C ARG A 218 1.70 -10.39 15.35
N PRO A 219 0.99 -11.52 15.15
CA PRO A 219 0.14 -12.09 16.19
C PRO A 219 0.94 -12.33 17.47
N ALA A 220 0.39 -11.94 18.61
CA ALA A 220 1.01 -12.08 19.90
C ALA A 220 -0.04 -12.33 21.00
N GLN A 221 0.35 -13.09 22.01
CA GLN A 221 -0.44 -13.28 23.21
C GLN A 221 0.07 -12.35 24.29
N LEU A 222 -0.81 -11.57 24.86
CA LEU A 222 -0.50 -10.64 25.96
C LEU A 222 -1.30 -10.98 27.21
N LEU A 223 -0.62 -10.92 28.36
CA LEU A 223 -1.26 -10.96 29.66
C LEU A 223 -1.59 -9.53 30.08
N ILE A 224 -2.86 -9.23 30.24
CA ILE A 224 -3.33 -7.92 30.70
C ILE A 224 -4.07 -8.04 32.03
N GLN A 225 -4.03 -6.98 32.82
CA GLN A 225 -4.92 -6.86 33.98
C GLN A 225 -6.26 -6.35 33.49
N ALA A 226 -7.30 -7.15 33.69
CA ALA A 226 -8.66 -6.81 33.30
C ALA A 226 -9.58 -6.84 34.54
N THR A 227 -10.67 -6.08 34.47
CA THR A 227 -11.77 -6.14 35.40
C THR A 227 -12.99 -6.62 34.66
N ASP A 228 -13.67 -7.63 35.14
CA ASP A 228 -14.96 -8.06 34.57
C ASP A 228 -15.98 -6.94 34.76
N TYR A 229 -16.77 -6.73 33.72
CA TYR A 229 -17.79 -5.69 33.70
C TYR A 229 -19.17 -6.26 34.06
#